data_eff4b092bffff730465e3ae8deb0d718
#
_entry.id   eff4b092bffff730465e3ae8deb0d718
#
_cell.length_a   1.000
_cell.length_b   1.000
_cell.length_c   1.000
_cell.angle_alpha   90.00
_cell.angle_beta   90.00
_cell.angle_gamma   90.00
#
_symmetry.space_group_name_H-M   'P 1'
#
loop_
_entity.id
_entity.type
_entity.pdbx_description
1 polymer ?
#
loop_
_entity_poly.entity_id
_entity_poly.type
_entity_poly.pdbx_seq_one_letter_code
_entity_poly.pdbx_strand_id
1 'polypeptide(L)'
;LFQLQGFCDRTNPNAIHLLEQNPDEIEWDLLSGNPNVIHLLEQNPDKINWCCLSSNPNAIHLLEQNPDKIDWYWLSTNPNAIHLLEQNPDKIDWGGLSANPSIFELDYNALKERCSIYKWELLEITLQPSRIEKYIEMGVEMGELGNYI
;
A
#
# COMPACT_ATOMS: atom_id res chain seq x y z
N LEU A 1 -13.50 -17.40 -12.57
CA LEU A 1 -12.05 -17.29 -12.27
C LEU A 1 -11.62 -15.85 -11.89
N PHE A 2 -12.56 -14.93 -11.68
CA PHE A 2 -12.27 -13.51 -11.36
C PHE A 2 -12.64 -13.11 -9.91
N GLN A 3 -12.82 -14.06 -8.98
CA GLN A 3 -13.38 -13.75 -7.65
C GLN A 3 -12.37 -13.85 -6.47
N LEU A 4 -11.11 -14.15 -6.68
CA LEU A 4 -10.17 -14.30 -5.56
C LEU A 4 -9.31 -13.06 -5.27
N GLN A 5 -9.31 -12.06 -6.15
CA GLN A 5 -8.46 -10.87 -6.02
C GLN A 5 -8.97 -9.84 -4.97
N GLY A 6 -10.17 -10.03 -4.43
CA GLY A 6 -10.76 -9.12 -3.44
C GLY A 6 -10.84 -9.67 -2.01
N PHE A 7 -10.34 -10.88 -1.75
CA PHE A 7 -10.61 -11.56 -0.48
C PHE A 7 -9.56 -11.30 0.62
N CYS A 8 -8.32 -10.97 0.25
CA CYS A 8 -7.27 -10.70 1.24
C CYS A 8 -7.31 -9.27 1.84
N ASP A 9 -8.16 -8.38 1.28
CA ASP A 9 -8.12 -6.94 1.60
C ASP A 9 -9.16 -6.48 2.63
N ARG A 10 -9.87 -7.43 3.28
CA ARG A 10 -10.88 -7.10 4.29
C ARG A 10 -10.34 -7.24 5.70
N THR A 11 -9.44 -6.35 6.06
CA THR A 11 -8.83 -6.35 7.38
C THR A 11 -9.44 -5.26 8.24
N ASN A 12 -10.11 -5.65 9.33
CA ASN A 12 -10.51 -4.73 10.37
C ASN A 12 -9.45 -4.79 11.52
N PRO A 13 -8.53 -3.84 11.61
CA PRO A 13 -7.47 -3.88 12.62
C PRO A 13 -8.01 -3.79 14.06
N ASN A 14 -9.21 -3.26 14.24
CA ASN A 14 -9.80 -3.05 15.56
C ASN A 14 -10.45 -4.31 16.15
N ALA A 15 -10.54 -5.41 15.39
CA ALA A 15 -11.18 -6.64 15.81
C ALA A 15 -10.18 -7.76 16.20
N ILE A 16 -8.89 -7.50 16.19
CA ILE A 16 -7.84 -8.52 16.46
C ILE A 16 -8.04 -9.17 17.83
N HIS A 17 -8.36 -8.37 18.85
CA HIS A 17 -8.61 -8.88 20.21
C HIS A 17 -9.77 -9.89 20.28
N LEU A 18 -10.74 -9.84 19.36
CA LEU A 18 -11.82 -10.80 19.29
C LEU A 18 -11.34 -12.16 18.76
N LEU A 19 -10.38 -12.14 17.84
CA LEU A 19 -9.74 -13.37 17.33
C LEU A 19 -8.88 -14.02 18.40
N GLU A 20 -8.13 -13.22 19.16
CA GLU A 20 -7.33 -13.72 20.29
C GLU A 20 -8.18 -14.39 21.37
N GLN A 21 -9.41 -13.92 21.58
CA GLN A 21 -10.36 -14.49 22.51
C GLN A 21 -11.06 -15.76 21.98
N ASN A 22 -11.08 -15.97 20.67
CA ASN A 22 -11.80 -17.06 20.00
C ASN A 22 -10.90 -17.76 18.98
N PRO A 23 -9.82 -18.43 19.40
CA PRO A 23 -8.82 -19.02 18.48
C PRO A 23 -9.38 -20.14 17.60
N ASP A 24 -10.45 -20.81 18.03
CA ASP A 24 -11.10 -21.89 17.28
C ASP A 24 -11.93 -21.38 16.09
N GLU A 25 -12.30 -20.09 16.09
CA GLU A 25 -13.07 -19.44 15.02
C GLU A 25 -12.18 -18.73 14.00
N ILE A 26 -10.86 -18.85 14.11
CA ILE A 26 -9.91 -18.18 13.22
C ILE A 26 -9.84 -18.90 11.87
N GLU A 27 -10.18 -18.19 10.82
CA GLU A 27 -9.91 -18.56 9.43
C GLU A 27 -8.46 -18.18 9.07
N TRP A 28 -7.53 -19.10 9.29
CA TRP A 28 -6.09 -18.87 9.15
C TRP A 28 -5.66 -18.49 7.74
N ASP A 29 -6.37 -18.94 6.72
CA ASP A 29 -6.12 -18.58 5.32
C ASP A 29 -6.30 -17.07 5.09
N LEU A 30 -7.41 -16.54 5.59
CA LEU A 30 -7.70 -15.12 5.50
C LEU A 30 -6.79 -14.30 6.41
N LEU A 31 -6.50 -14.83 7.59
CA LEU A 31 -5.66 -14.16 8.58
C LEU A 31 -4.23 -13.98 8.06
N SER A 32 -3.69 -14.94 7.30
CA SER A 32 -2.34 -14.89 6.76
C SER A 32 -2.12 -13.68 5.83
N GLY A 33 -3.16 -13.20 5.17
CA GLY A 33 -3.12 -11.99 4.32
C GLY A 33 -3.26 -10.67 5.09
N ASN A 34 -3.58 -10.70 6.39
CA ASN A 34 -3.81 -9.50 7.18
C ASN A 34 -2.49 -8.89 7.69
N PRO A 35 -2.13 -7.64 7.31
CA PRO A 35 -0.85 -7.03 7.71
C PRO A 35 -0.73 -6.73 9.22
N ASN A 36 -1.85 -6.69 9.95
CA ASN A 36 -1.86 -6.29 11.36
C ASN A 36 -1.72 -7.45 12.36
N VAL A 37 -1.67 -8.69 11.87
CA VAL A 37 -1.71 -9.89 12.76
C VAL A 37 -0.47 -10.77 12.66
N ILE A 38 0.62 -10.24 12.19
CA ILE A 38 1.87 -11.00 12.02
C ILE A 38 2.28 -11.73 13.30
N HIS A 39 2.11 -11.08 14.45
CA HIS A 39 2.41 -11.69 15.77
C HIS A 39 1.62 -12.98 16.05
N LEU A 40 0.36 -13.10 15.58
CA LEU A 40 -0.42 -14.32 15.72
C LEU A 40 0.09 -15.43 14.79
N LEU A 41 0.54 -15.06 13.60
CA LEU A 41 1.12 -16.00 12.63
C LEU A 41 2.48 -16.53 13.12
N GLU A 42 3.31 -15.70 13.74
CA GLU A 42 4.58 -16.09 14.36
C GLU A 42 4.38 -17.10 15.51
N GLN A 43 3.30 -16.95 16.27
CA GLN A 43 2.94 -17.89 17.33
C GLN A 43 2.34 -19.21 16.81
N ASN A 44 1.84 -19.22 15.57
CA ASN A 44 1.17 -20.37 14.96
C ASN A 44 1.70 -20.70 13.57
N PRO A 45 2.99 -21.03 13.41
CA PRO A 45 3.63 -21.20 12.11
C PRO A 45 3.04 -22.36 11.29
N ASP A 46 2.45 -23.35 11.96
CA ASP A 46 1.83 -24.53 11.31
C ASP A 46 0.49 -24.18 10.62
N LYS A 47 -0.09 -23.05 10.98
CA LYS A 47 -1.39 -22.60 10.45
C LYS A 47 -1.28 -21.53 9.37
N ILE A 48 -0.06 -21.13 9.00
CA ILE A 48 0.18 -20.10 8.00
C ILE A 48 -0.20 -20.61 6.60
N ASN A 49 -1.06 -19.86 5.91
CA ASN A 49 -1.25 -19.98 4.49
C ASN A 49 -0.20 -19.14 3.75
N TRP A 50 0.82 -19.80 3.23
CA TRP A 50 1.97 -19.14 2.58
C TRP A 50 1.62 -18.41 1.30
N CYS A 51 0.56 -18.82 0.59
CA CYS A 51 0.04 -18.12 -0.58
C CYS A 51 -0.46 -16.72 -0.18
N CYS A 52 -1.35 -16.65 0.81
CA CYS A 52 -1.87 -15.37 1.33
C CYS A 52 -0.77 -14.56 2.02
N LEU A 53 0.15 -15.21 2.75
CA LEU A 53 1.27 -14.55 3.41
C LEU A 53 2.21 -13.88 2.40
N SER A 54 2.43 -14.48 1.22
CA SER A 54 3.32 -13.92 0.20
C SER A 54 2.84 -12.56 -0.31
N SER A 55 1.53 -12.30 -0.31
CA SER A 55 0.96 -10.99 -0.66
C SER A 55 0.94 -9.98 0.50
N ASN A 56 1.23 -10.44 1.74
CA ASN A 56 1.16 -9.60 2.94
C ASN A 56 2.38 -8.66 3.03
N PRO A 57 2.20 -7.33 2.98
CA PRO A 57 3.33 -6.39 2.96
C PRO A 57 4.16 -6.37 4.25
N ASN A 58 3.59 -6.81 5.38
CA ASN A 58 4.28 -6.81 6.67
C ASN A 58 4.95 -8.16 6.99
N ALA A 59 4.79 -9.18 6.12
CA ALA A 59 5.30 -10.53 6.36
C ALA A 59 6.67 -10.81 5.72
N ILE A 60 7.35 -9.82 5.16
CA ILE A 60 8.61 -10.01 4.40
C ILE A 60 9.64 -10.80 5.19
N HIS A 61 9.84 -10.49 6.46
CA HIS A 61 10.81 -11.19 7.32
C HIS A 61 10.50 -12.69 7.50
N LEU A 62 9.21 -13.09 7.52
CA LEU A 62 8.81 -14.50 7.58
C LEU A 62 9.08 -15.22 6.24
N LEU A 63 8.90 -14.52 5.13
CA LEU A 63 9.19 -15.03 3.79
C LEU A 63 10.69 -15.20 3.58
N GLU A 64 11.52 -14.28 4.04
CA GLU A 64 12.99 -14.38 4.01
C GLU A 64 13.51 -15.57 4.80
N GLN A 65 12.87 -15.88 5.94
CA GLN A 65 13.22 -17.05 6.73
C GLN A 65 12.75 -18.38 6.11
N ASN A 66 11.79 -18.34 5.19
CA ASN A 66 11.18 -19.53 4.60
C ASN A 66 11.08 -19.43 3.07
N PRO A 67 12.20 -19.31 2.36
CA PRO A 67 12.22 -19.06 0.90
C PRO A 67 11.59 -20.18 0.08
N ASP A 68 11.58 -21.40 0.61
CA ASP A 68 10.98 -22.57 -0.06
C ASP A 68 9.45 -22.56 -0.05
N LYS A 69 8.84 -21.75 0.81
CA LYS A 69 7.39 -21.65 0.98
C LYS A 69 6.76 -20.45 0.26
N ILE A 70 7.59 -19.61 -0.37
CA ILE A 70 7.14 -18.41 -1.07
C ILE A 70 6.31 -18.78 -2.30
N ASP A 71 5.11 -18.20 -2.39
CA ASP A 71 4.34 -18.16 -3.63
C ASP A 71 4.76 -16.92 -4.44
N TRP A 72 5.53 -17.16 -5.52
CA TRP A 72 6.14 -16.09 -6.31
C TRP A 72 5.13 -15.26 -7.11
N TYR A 73 3.96 -15.81 -7.45
CA TYR A 73 2.89 -15.07 -8.08
C TYR A 73 2.38 -13.98 -7.12
N TRP A 74 2.02 -14.38 -5.89
CA TRP A 74 1.54 -13.45 -4.88
C TRP A 74 2.63 -12.52 -4.35
N LEU A 75 3.85 -13.00 -4.24
CA LEU A 75 5.00 -12.15 -3.88
C LEU A 75 5.23 -11.05 -4.90
N SER A 76 5.04 -11.34 -6.20
CA SER A 76 5.20 -10.33 -7.25
C SER A 76 4.20 -9.18 -7.14
N THR A 77 3.04 -9.41 -6.53
CA THR A 77 2.05 -8.35 -6.24
C THR A 77 2.34 -7.56 -4.96
N ASN A 78 3.25 -8.04 -4.11
CA ASN A 78 3.53 -7.46 -2.80
C ASN A 78 4.39 -6.19 -2.93
N PRO A 79 3.91 -5.01 -2.48
CA PRO A 79 4.63 -3.74 -2.65
C PRO A 79 5.97 -3.68 -1.91
N ASN A 80 6.12 -4.46 -0.83
CA ASN A 80 7.33 -4.44 -0.01
C ASN A 80 8.34 -5.53 -0.39
N ALA A 81 8.04 -6.36 -1.41
CA ALA A 81 8.86 -7.50 -1.79
C ALA A 81 9.81 -7.24 -2.97
N ILE A 82 9.91 -6.02 -3.48
CA ILE A 82 10.70 -5.70 -4.69
C ILE A 82 12.14 -6.21 -4.56
N HIS A 83 12.78 -6.00 -3.41
CA HIS A 83 14.16 -6.46 -3.18
C HIS A 83 14.33 -7.99 -3.26
N LEU A 84 13.31 -8.77 -2.84
CA LEU A 84 13.33 -10.22 -2.97
C LEU A 84 13.17 -10.66 -4.44
N LEU A 85 12.37 -9.93 -5.22
CA LEU A 85 12.19 -10.16 -6.65
C LEU A 85 13.48 -9.85 -7.42
N GLU A 86 14.18 -8.76 -7.08
CA GLU A 86 15.48 -8.39 -7.68
C GLU A 86 16.55 -9.45 -7.42
N GLN A 87 16.52 -10.10 -6.26
CA GLN A 87 17.43 -11.20 -5.92
C GLN A 87 17.07 -12.51 -6.64
N ASN A 88 15.84 -12.65 -7.13
CA ASN A 88 15.33 -13.87 -7.76
C ASN A 88 14.62 -13.59 -9.10
N PRO A 89 15.30 -13.03 -10.10
CA PRO A 89 14.68 -12.57 -11.35
C PRO A 89 14.00 -13.70 -12.13
N ASP A 90 14.50 -14.93 -12.00
CA ASP A 90 13.95 -16.12 -12.68
C ASP A 90 12.57 -16.55 -12.13
N LYS A 91 12.20 -16.08 -10.94
CA LYS A 91 10.98 -16.45 -10.25
C LYS A 91 9.89 -15.38 -10.33
N ILE A 92 10.17 -14.24 -10.96
CA ILE A 92 9.22 -13.14 -11.09
C ILE A 92 8.02 -13.57 -11.94
N ASP A 93 6.83 -13.43 -11.37
CA ASP A 93 5.60 -13.43 -12.17
C ASP A 93 5.35 -12.02 -12.72
N TRP A 94 5.53 -11.86 -14.02
CA TRP A 94 5.40 -10.57 -14.69
C TRP A 94 3.97 -10.03 -14.70
N GLY A 95 2.97 -10.93 -14.64
CA GLY A 95 1.57 -10.55 -14.51
C GLY A 95 1.30 -9.92 -13.13
N GLY A 96 1.73 -10.58 -12.06
CA GLY A 96 1.66 -10.08 -10.70
C GLY A 96 2.45 -8.78 -10.52
N LEU A 97 3.69 -8.74 -11.02
CA LEU A 97 4.54 -7.55 -10.94
C LEU A 97 3.92 -6.34 -11.65
N SER A 98 3.26 -6.54 -12.79
CA SER A 98 2.59 -5.46 -13.53
C SER A 98 1.44 -4.82 -12.73
N ALA A 99 0.88 -5.52 -11.75
CA ALA A 99 -0.14 -5.00 -10.84
C ALA A 99 0.45 -4.40 -9.54
N ASN A 100 1.75 -4.55 -9.31
CA ASN A 100 2.41 -4.08 -8.10
C ASN A 100 2.57 -2.57 -8.11
N PRO A 101 2.01 -1.82 -7.12
CA PRO A 101 2.09 -0.37 -7.10
C PRO A 101 3.52 0.16 -6.91
N SER A 102 4.43 -0.63 -6.33
CA SER A 102 5.79 -0.20 -6.02
C SER A 102 6.76 -0.25 -7.20
N ILE A 103 6.34 -0.76 -8.37
CA ILE A 103 7.17 -0.68 -9.59
C ILE A 103 7.14 0.72 -10.22
N PHE A 104 6.18 1.56 -9.83
CA PHE A 104 6.06 2.93 -10.31
C PHE A 104 6.69 3.88 -9.29
N GLU A 105 7.95 4.19 -9.47
CA GLU A 105 8.56 5.31 -8.76
C GLU A 105 8.17 6.61 -9.46
N LEU A 106 7.56 7.52 -8.69
CA LEU A 106 7.36 8.89 -9.15
C LEU A 106 8.71 9.59 -9.13
N ASP A 107 9.21 9.96 -10.29
CA ASP A 107 10.33 10.89 -10.38
C ASP A 107 9.88 12.28 -9.90
N TYR A 108 10.00 12.47 -8.57
CA TYR A 108 9.63 13.72 -7.91
C TYR A 108 10.41 14.91 -8.44
N ASN A 109 11.63 14.74 -8.94
CA ASN A 109 12.44 15.80 -9.49
C ASN A 109 11.89 16.24 -10.85
N ALA A 110 11.65 15.31 -11.75
CA ALA A 110 11.03 15.58 -13.04
C ALA A 110 9.60 16.15 -12.86
N LEU A 111 8.84 15.63 -11.89
CA LEU A 111 7.51 16.15 -11.57
C LEU A 111 7.58 17.59 -11.05
N LYS A 112 8.51 17.88 -10.13
CA LYS A 112 8.75 19.22 -9.60
C LYS A 112 9.16 20.21 -10.67
N GLU A 113 10.07 19.81 -11.58
CA GLU A 113 10.46 20.64 -12.70
C GLU A 113 9.28 20.94 -13.64
N ARG A 114 8.50 19.92 -13.99
CA ARG A 114 7.30 20.10 -14.82
C ARG A 114 6.24 20.97 -14.15
N CYS A 115 6.00 20.77 -12.85
CA CYS A 115 5.07 21.60 -12.09
C CYS A 115 5.59 23.02 -11.92
N SER A 116 6.91 23.25 -11.82
CA SER A 116 7.48 24.60 -11.69
C SER A 116 7.22 25.49 -12.90
N ILE A 117 7.12 24.90 -14.10
CA ILE A 117 6.80 25.63 -15.34
C ILE A 117 5.43 26.31 -15.23
N TYR A 118 4.46 25.62 -14.63
CA TYR A 118 3.09 26.10 -14.48
C TYR A 118 2.82 26.82 -13.15
N LYS A 119 3.76 26.74 -12.22
CA LYS A 119 3.59 27.29 -10.87
C LYS A 119 3.27 28.77 -10.90
N TRP A 120 4.02 29.54 -11.66
CA TRP A 120 3.86 30.98 -11.74
C TRP A 120 2.55 31.35 -12.43
N GLU A 121 2.18 30.66 -13.49
CA GLU A 121 0.92 30.88 -14.22
C GLU A 121 -0.28 30.54 -13.33
N LEU A 122 -0.22 29.43 -12.56
CA LEU A 122 -1.24 29.08 -11.59
C LEU A 122 -1.35 30.11 -10.45
N LEU A 123 -0.22 30.59 -9.93
CA LEU A 123 -0.19 31.65 -8.91
C LEU A 123 -0.79 32.94 -9.43
N GLU A 124 -0.44 33.34 -10.63
CA GLU A 124 -0.98 34.55 -11.26
C GLU A 124 -2.49 34.47 -11.44
N ILE A 125 -3.01 33.32 -11.89
CA ILE A 125 -4.44 33.06 -12.00
C ILE A 125 -5.12 33.03 -10.64
N THR A 126 -4.51 32.37 -9.65
CA THR A 126 -5.10 32.16 -8.31
C THR A 126 -5.11 33.44 -7.49
N LEU A 127 -4.07 34.25 -7.60
CA LEU A 127 -3.89 35.51 -6.89
C LEU A 127 -4.46 36.75 -7.63
N GLN A 128 -5.27 36.55 -8.66
CA GLN A 128 -5.97 37.68 -9.28
C GLN A 128 -6.85 38.42 -8.25
N PRO A 129 -6.82 39.74 -8.19
CA PRO A 129 -7.56 40.51 -7.20
C PRO A 129 -9.06 40.17 -7.12
N SER A 130 -9.69 39.94 -8.27
CA SER A 130 -11.09 39.52 -8.33
C SER A 130 -11.40 38.15 -7.72
N ARG A 131 -10.41 37.26 -7.69
CA ARG A 131 -10.55 35.93 -7.01
C ARG A 131 -10.30 36.05 -5.52
N ILE A 132 -9.31 36.86 -5.12
CA ILE A 132 -9.03 37.12 -3.71
C ILE A 132 -10.23 37.78 -3.05
N GLU A 133 -10.84 38.78 -3.67
CA GLU A 133 -12.07 39.42 -3.19
C GLU A 133 -13.20 38.37 -2.96
N LYS A 134 -13.37 37.48 -3.92
CA LYS A 134 -14.38 36.44 -3.83
C LYS A 134 -14.09 35.44 -2.66
N TYR A 135 -12.82 35.08 -2.41
CA TYR A 135 -12.46 34.23 -1.28
C TYR A 135 -12.70 34.91 0.06
N ILE A 136 -12.41 36.22 0.15
CA ILE A 136 -12.70 37.01 1.35
C ILE A 136 -14.21 37.11 1.59
N GLU A 137 -15.01 37.32 0.53
CA GLU A 137 -16.49 37.30 0.62
C GLU A 137 -17.03 35.95 1.08
N MET A 138 -16.35 34.84 0.74
CA MET A 138 -16.70 33.50 1.18
C MET A 138 -16.20 33.18 2.62
N GLY A 139 -15.54 34.12 3.28
CA GLY A 139 -15.08 33.99 4.68
C GLY A 139 -13.73 33.26 4.84
N VAL A 140 -12.94 33.15 3.76
CA VAL A 140 -11.58 32.57 3.83
C VAL A 140 -10.63 33.64 4.38
N GLU A 141 -9.96 33.34 5.48
CA GLU A 141 -8.95 34.24 6.07
C GLU A 141 -7.69 34.29 5.20
N MET A 142 -7.11 35.48 5.02
CA MET A 142 -5.90 35.69 4.22
C MET A 142 -4.70 34.84 4.66
N GLY A 143 -4.65 34.47 5.96
CA GLY A 143 -3.62 33.58 6.50
C GLY A 143 -3.75 32.12 6.05
N GLU A 144 -4.94 31.67 5.69
CA GLU A 144 -5.21 30.31 5.22
C GLU A 144 -4.86 30.12 3.74
N LEU A 145 -4.91 31.21 2.95
CA LEU A 145 -4.54 31.16 1.51
C LEU A 145 -3.10 30.69 1.29
N GLY A 146 -2.19 30.92 2.23
CA GLY A 146 -0.81 30.44 2.17
C GLY A 146 -0.65 28.92 2.28
N ASN A 147 -1.65 28.20 2.78
CA ASN A 147 -1.63 26.74 2.92
C ASN A 147 -2.10 26.03 1.63
N TYR A 148 -2.66 26.75 0.68
CA TYR A 148 -3.18 26.23 -0.60
C TYR A 148 -2.30 26.62 -1.81
N ILE A 149 -1.18 27.28 -1.59
CA ILE A 149 -0.19 27.70 -2.57
C ILE A 149 1.15 27.00 -2.32
#